data_310bd921712c56b3f0fc8e44db4d3d87
#
_entry.id   310bd921712c56b3f0fc8e44db4d3d87
#
_cell.length_a   1.000
_cell.length_b   1.000
_cell.length_c   1.000
_cell.angle_alpha   90.00
_cell.angle_beta   90.00
_cell.angle_gamma   90.00
#
_symmetry.space_group_name_H-M   'P 1'
#
loop_
_entity.id
_entity.type
_entity.pdbx_description
1 polymer ?
#
loop_
_entity_poly.entity_id
_entity_poly.type
_entity_poly.pdbx_seq_one_letter_code
_entity_poly.pdbx_strand_id
1 'polypeptide(L)'
;MEISLSIQPLTIVVPKEREYLYNTYKDHLKALDKIARTQEDLAIRFHAVELLVTVGRAMAGLLDASEDQKLDEEIRKFREKLGV
;
A
#
# COMPACT_ATOMS: atom_id res chain seq x y z
N MET A 1 -25.84 -19.41 21.35
CA MET A 1 -25.61 -18.84 20.05
C MET A 1 -24.20 -18.36 19.89
N GLU A 2 -23.59 -18.80 18.86
CA GLU A 2 -22.20 -18.53 18.63
C GLU A 2 -21.96 -17.29 17.79
N ILE A 3 -21.61 -16.23 18.42
CA ILE A 3 -21.32 -15.02 17.70
C ILE A 3 -19.84 -14.91 17.38
N SER A 4 -19.08 -15.76 17.98
CA SER A 4 -17.64 -15.77 17.78
C SER A 4 -17.23 -15.92 16.33
N LEU A 5 -18.12 -16.35 15.52
CA LEU A 5 -17.87 -16.47 14.09
C LEU A 5 -17.40 -15.16 13.48
N SER A 6 -17.96 -14.09 14.00
CA SER A 6 -17.60 -12.78 13.51
C SER A 6 -16.16 -12.39 13.86
N ILE A 7 -15.55 -13.16 14.73
CA ILE A 7 -14.21 -12.88 15.19
C ILE A 7 -13.18 -13.67 14.41
N GLN A 8 -13.60 -14.36 13.39
CA GLN A 8 -12.64 -15.02 12.54
C GLN A 8 -11.65 -13.98 12.04
N PRO A 9 -10.36 -14.24 12.19
CA PRO A 9 -9.39 -13.33 11.63
C PRO A 9 -9.68 -13.20 10.16
N LEU A 10 -9.72 -11.97 9.72
CA LEU A 10 -9.88 -11.69 8.30
C LEU A 10 -8.69 -12.30 7.58
N THR A 11 -8.89 -13.50 7.11
CA THR A 11 -7.89 -14.10 6.25
C THR A 11 -8.14 -13.53 4.87
N ILE A 12 -7.33 -12.58 4.49
CA ILE A 12 -7.38 -12.06 3.14
C ILE A 12 -6.77 -13.13 2.26
N VAL A 13 -7.64 -13.81 1.53
CA VAL A 13 -7.18 -14.77 0.53
C VAL A 13 -6.77 -13.98 -0.70
N VAL A 14 -5.49 -13.86 -0.89
CA VAL A 14 -4.92 -13.18 -2.06
C VAL A 14 -4.80 -14.23 -3.16
N PRO A 15 -5.46 -14.03 -4.31
CA PRO A 15 -5.27 -14.93 -5.44
C PRO A 15 -3.80 -14.99 -5.83
N LYS A 16 -3.36 -16.14 -6.29
CA LYS A 16 -1.96 -16.34 -6.66
C LYS A 16 -1.42 -15.28 -7.61
N GLU A 17 -2.22 -14.91 -8.59
CA GLU A 17 -1.84 -13.91 -9.57
C GLU A 17 -1.68 -12.52 -8.97
N ARG A 18 -2.18 -12.29 -7.76
CA ARG A 18 -2.04 -11.02 -7.07
C ARG A 18 -1.03 -11.06 -5.91
N GLU A 19 -0.46 -12.21 -5.61
CA GLU A 19 0.53 -12.32 -4.53
C GLU A 19 1.70 -11.37 -4.73
N TYR A 20 2.18 -11.27 -5.94
CA TYR A 20 3.27 -10.38 -6.27
C TYR A 20 2.93 -8.93 -5.95
N LEU A 21 1.75 -8.48 -6.37
CA LEU A 21 1.29 -7.12 -6.10
C LEU A 21 1.10 -6.89 -4.61
N TYR A 22 0.53 -7.85 -3.91
CA TYR A 22 0.29 -7.73 -2.48
C TYR A 22 1.61 -7.57 -1.71
N ASN A 23 2.60 -8.37 -2.04
CA ASN A 23 3.92 -8.29 -1.42
C ASN A 23 4.61 -6.98 -1.76
N THR A 24 4.46 -6.51 -2.99
CA THR A 24 4.99 -5.23 -3.44
C THR A 24 4.35 -4.09 -2.65
N TYR A 25 3.05 -4.13 -2.44
CA TYR A 25 2.36 -3.11 -1.64
C TYR A 25 2.80 -3.11 -0.18
N LYS A 26 3.03 -4.27 0.40
CA LYS A 26 3.58 -4.34 1.77
C LYS A 26 4.91 -3.64 1.88
N ASP A 27 5.78 -3.86 0.90
CA ASP A 27 7.08 -3.20 0.85
C ASP A 27 6.93 -1.71 0.68
N HIS A 28 6.05 -1.28 -0.21
CA HIS A 28 5.76 0.13 -0.42
C HIS A 28 5.19 0.79 0.84
N LEU A 29 4.33 0.10 1.58
CA LEU A 29 3.79 0.64 2.84
C LEU A 29 4.91 0.94 3.82
N LYS A 30 5.87 0.04 3.96
CA LYS A 30 7.01 0.26 4.85
C LYS A 30 7.84 1.45 4.43
N ALA A 31 8.12 1.57 3.15
CA ALA A 31 8.91 2.67 2.62
C ALA A 31 8.18 4.01 2.77
N LEU A 32 6.90 4.05 2.43
CA LEU A 32 6.09 5.27 2.54
C LEU A 32 5.91 5.70 4.00
N ASP A 33 5.72 4.76 4.90
CA ASP A 33 5.63 5.05 6.32
C ASP A 33 6.92 5.69 6.83
N LYS A 34 8.06 5.14 6.43
CA LYS A 34 9.36 5.70 6.79
C LYS A 34 9.51 7.12 6.24
N ILE A 35 9.14 7.36 4.99
CA ILE A 35 9.20 8.68 4.39
C ILE A 35 8.30 9.65 5.16
N ALA A 36 7.08 9.25 5.46
CA ALA A 36 6.13 10.09 6.18
C ALA A 36 6.62 10.46 7.59
N ARG A 37 7.43 9.62 8.20
CA ARG A 37 7.94 9.86 9.55
C ARG A 37 9.25 10.63 9.58
N THR A 38 10.06 10.50 8.54
CA THR A 38 11.44 11.01 8.58
C THR A 38 11.69 12.25 7.73
N GLN A 39 10.85 12.50 6.74
CA GLN A 39 11.04 13.67 5.87
C GLN A 39 10.61 14.95 6.56
N GLU A 40 11.45 15.98 6.45
CA GLU A 40 11.14 17.28 7.02
C GLU A 40 10.27 18.12 6.11
N ASP A 41 10.36 17.89 4.80
CA ASP A 41 9.56 18.61 3.82
C ASP A 41 8.10 18.16 3.89
N LEU A 42 7.21 19.10 4.20
CA LEU A 42 5.79 18.81 4.37
C LEU A 42 5.14 18.32 3.08
N ALA A 43 5.55 18.85 1.94
CA ALA A 43 4.99 18.42 0.66
C ALA A 43 5.31 16.95 0.39
N ILE A 44 6.54 16.54 0.71
CA ILE A 44 6.96 15.15 0.55
C ILE A 44 6.19 14.25 1.53
N ARG A 45 6.03 14.70 2.77
CA ARG A 45 5.27 13.94 3.77
C ARG A 45 3.82 13.75 3.36
N PHE A 46 3.16 14.81 2.90
CA PHE A 46 1.78 14.72 2.44
C PHE A 46 1.65 13.79 1.26
N HIS A 47 2.57 13.86 0.32
CA HIS A 47 2.55 12.96 -0.83
C HIS A 47 2.69 11.49 -0.39
N ALA A 48 3.58 11.23 0.56
CA ALA A 48 3.74 9.88 1.11
C ALA A 48 2.45 9.39 1.77
N VAL A 49 1.78 10.25 2.52
CA VAL A 49 0.50 9.90 3.17
C VAL A 49 -0.58 9.63 2.14
N GLU A 50 -0.67 10.43 1.09
CA GLU A 50 -1.62 10.19 0.00
C GLU A 50 -1.38 8.84 -0.65
N LEU A 51 -0.13 8.51 -0.91
CA LEU A 51 0.22 7.21 -1.49
C LEU A 51 -0.10 6.06 -0.53
N LEU A 52 0.12 6.26 0.78
CA LEU A 52 -0.26 5.26 1.80
C LEU A 52 -1.75 4.95 1.73
N VAL A 53 -2.57 5.97 1.65
CA VAL A 53 -4.03 5.80 1.56
C VAL A 53 -4.39 5.04 0.29
N THR A 54 -3.77 5.39 -0.81
CA THR A 54 -4.04 4.73 -2.09
C THR A 54 -3.60 3.27 -2.07
N VAL A 55 -2.46 2.97 -1.45
CA VAL A 55 -2.00 1.58 -1.26
C VAL A 55 -3.01 0.80 -0.43
N GLY A 56 -3.56 1.42 0.61
CA GLY A 56 -4.62 0.79 1.41
C GLY A 56 -5.82 0.40 0.56
N ARG A 57 -6.23 1.26 -0.36
CA ARG A 57 -7.33 0.97 -1.29
C ARG A 57 -6.96 -0.17 -2.23
N ALA A 58 -5.73 -0.15 -2.74
CA ALA A 58 -5.25 -1.21 -3.62
C ALA A 58 -5.26 -2.56 -2.91
N MET A 59 -4.81 -2.60 -1.67
CA MET A 59 -4.80 -3.83 -0.87
C MET A 59 -6.21 -4.32 -0.55
N ALA A 60 -7.16 -3.42 -0.47
CA ALA A 60 -8.56 -3.76 -0.27
C ALA A 60 -9.24 -4.21 -1.58
N GLY A 61 -8.53 -4.22 -2.69
CA GLY A 61 -9.07 -4.66 -3.97
C GLY A 61 -9.95 -3.63 -4.66
N LEU A 62 -9.80 -2.35 -4.31
CA LEU A 62 -10.63 -1.29 -4.86
C LEU A 62 -10.09 -0.70 -6.16
N LEU A 63 -8.88 -1.07 -6.56
CA LEU A 63 -8.27 -0.58 -7.78
C LEU A 63 -8.29 -1.66 -8.86
N ASP A 64 -8.44 -1.25 -10.11
CA ASP A 64 -8.32 -2.18 -11.23
C ASP A 64 -6.83 -2.41 -11.58
N ALA A 65 -6.57 -3.31 -12.52
CA ALA A 65 -5.19 -3.67 -12.89
C ALA A 65 -4.39 -2.48 -13.42
N SER A 66 -5.04 -1.59 -14.16
CA SER A 66 -4.38 -0.40 -14.71
C SER A 66 -4.00 0.58 -13.60
N GLU A 67 -4.91 0.78 -12.64
CA GLU A 67 -4.66 1.64 -11.49
C GLU A 67 -3.55 1.07 -10.60
N ASP A 68 -3.56 -0.25 -10.39
CA ASP A 68 -2.50 -0.93 -9.64
C ASP A 68 -1.13 -0.67 -10.26
N GLN A 69 -1.04 -0.79 -11.58
CA GLN A 69 0.23 -0.59 -12.29
C GLN A 69 0.70 0.85 -12.18
N LYS A 70 -0.20 1.79 -12.35
CA LYS A 70 0.14 3.22 -12.24
C LYS A 70 0.60 3.57 -10.85
N LEU A 71 -0.06 3.03 -9.84
CA LEU A 71 0.30 3.25 -8.44
C LEU A 71 1.69 2.71 -8.15
N ASP A 72 1.99 1.49 -8.58
CA ASP A 72 3.30 0.90 -8.37
C ASP A 72 4.40 1.75 -9.01
N GLU A 73 4.19 2.19 -10.24
CA GLU A 73 5.15 3.03 -10.94
C GLU A 73 5.37 4.37 -10.24
N GLU A 74 4.30 5.00 -9.79
CA GLU A 74 4.37 6.27 -9.08
C GLU A 74 5.16 6.13 -7.78
N ILE A 75 4.90 5.09 -7.02
CA ILE A 75 5.61 4.86 -5.75
C ILE A 75 7.08 4.56 -6.02
N ARG A 76 7.39 3.75 -7.02
CA ARG A 76 8.78 3.44 -7.37
C ARG A 76 9.56 4.69 -7.72
N LYS A 77 8.99 5.58 -8.52
CA LYS A 77 9.61 6.85 -8.88
C LYS A 77 9.82 7.73 -7.66
N PHE A 78 8.82 7.79 -6.79
CA PHE A 78 8.91 8.57 -5.56
C PHE A 78 10.01 8.05 -4.64
N ARG A 79 10.07 6.74 -4.44
CA ARG A 79 11.09 6.10 -3.63
C ARG A 79 12.48 6.30 -4.21
N GLU A 80 12.61 6.12 -5.52
CA GLU A 80 13.90 6.30 -6.21
C GLU A 80 14.42 7.72 -6.01
N LYS A 81 13.55 8.70 -6.17
CA LYS A 81 13.90 10.11 -5.98
C LYS A 81 14.40 10.40 -4.57
N LEU A 82 13.86 9.72 -3.58
CA LEU A 82 14.21 9.92 -2.17
C LEU A 82 15.25 8.93 -1.65
N GLY A 83 15.59 7.92 -2.43
CA GLY A 83 16.57 6.91 -2.02
C GLY A 83 16.07 5.98 -0.92
N VAL A 84 14.78 5.72 -0.89
CA VAL A 84 14.20 4.88 0.16
C VAL A 84 13.62 3.55 -0.36
#